data_9ecd65e3d10bee982ff3a876543fa23e
#
_entry.id   9ecd65e3d10bee982ff3a876543fa23e
#
_cell.length_a   1.000
_cell.length_b   1.000
_cell.length_c   1.000
_cell.angle_alpha   90.00
_cell.angle_beta   90.00
_cell.angle_gamma   90.00
#
_symmetry.space_group_name_H-M   'P 1'
#
loop_
_entity.id
_entity.type
_entity.pdbx_description
1 polymer ?
#
loop_
_entity_poly.entity_id
_entity_poly.type
_entity_poly.pdbx_seq_one_letter_code
_entity_poly.pdbx_strand_id
1 'polypeptide(L)'
;MNTVELHHLSIGYRVKNTWRVVVDDINASLEEGRMTCLIGPNGVGKSTLLRTLSAFQPKISGEILLQGKDLSLYTEKELARLIGVVLTEKPDVQNMSVREIVGLGRSPYTGFWGTLRDDDWQAVDQALQQVGITDLARRMIQTLSDGERQKVMIAKALAQQTPVIYLDEPTAFLDYPSKVEMMRLLRMLSHTAGKTVFLSTHDLELALQIADTVWLLTADNQLHVGTPRQLAANGMLGRFVAQKGIVFDTERLSVVVQSDPTC
;
A
#
# COMPACT_ATOMS: atom_id res chain seq x y z
N MET A 1 -12.94 5.45 12.43
CA MET A 1 -12.08 6.53 12.99
C MET A 1 -10.95 6.79 12.03
N ASN A 2 -10.48 8.05 11.87
CA ASN A 2 -9.31 8.29 11.02
C ASN A 2 -8.05 7.80 11.71
N THR A 3 -7.28 6.97 11.03
CA THR A 3 -5.99 6.47 11.54
C THR A 3 -4.84 7.38 11.10
N VAL A 4 -4.94 7.95 9.89
CA VAL A 4 -3.98 8.89 9.33
C VAL A 4 -4.75 10.09 8.76
N GLU A 5 -4.28 11.30 9.05
CA GLU A 5 -4.86 12.53 8.52
C GLU A 5 -3.76 13.40 7.93
N LEU A 6 -4.04 14.00 6.78
CA LEU A 6 -3.12 14.87 6.05
C LEU A 6 -3.76 16.25 5.94
N HIS A 7 -3.03 17.28 6.38
CA HIS A 7 -3.49 18.66 6.34
C HIS A 7 -2.46 19.51 5.59
N HIS A 8 -2.88 20.06 4.45
CA HIS A 8 -2.07 20.91 3.58
C HIS A 8 -0.69 20.32 3.29
N LEU A 9 -0.62 18.99 3.13
CA LEU A 9 0.63 18.27 2.97
C LEU A 9 1.23 18.49 1.59
N SER A 10 2.48 18.94 1.54
CA SER A 10 3.28 19.03 0.32
C SER A 10 4.41 18.02 0.36
N ILE A 11 4.54 17.25 -0.70
CA ILE A 11 5.54 16.18 -0.84
C ILE A 11 6.43 16.42 -2.04
N GLY A 12 7.64 15.87 -1.97
CA GLY A 12 8.61 15.95 -3.05
C GLY A 12 9.95 15.37 -2.63
N TYR A 13 10.96 15.66 -3.39
CA TYR A 13 12.31 15.18 -3.14
C TYR A 13 13.35 16.29 -3.38
N ARG A 14 14.49 16.13 -2.74
CA ARG A 14 15.57 17.09 -2.83
C ARG A 14 16.45 16.79 -4.05
N VAL A 15 16.62 17.79 -4.92
CA VAL A 15 17.54 17.74 -6.06
C VAL A 15 18.63 18.78 -5.79
N LYS A 16 19.85 18.33 -5.53
CA LYS A 16 20.96 19.19 -5.06
C LYS A 16 20.52 19.94 -3.79
N ASN A 17 20.36 21.27 -3.86
CA ASN A 17 19.98 22.13 -2.73
C ASN A 17 18.54 22.67 -2.82
N THR A 18 17.75 22.24 -3.80
CA THR A 18 16.36 22.71 -4.00
C THR A 18 15.38 21.57 -3.82
N TRP A 19 14.21 21.90 -3.27
CA TRP A 19 13.09 21.00 -3.23
C TRP A 19 12.36 20.99 -4.57
N ARG A 20 12.11 19.81 -5.11
CA ARG A 20 11.19 19.60 -6.22
C ARG A 20 9.87 19.11 -5.63
N VAL A 21 8.86 19.97 -5.62
CA VAL A 21 7.50 19.61 -5.23
C VAL A 21 6.95 18.64 -6.27
N VAL A 22 6.33 17.55 -5.80
CA VAL A 22 5.69 16.53 -6.63
C VAL A 22 4.18 16.63 -6.52
N VAL A 23 3.65 16.73 -5.29
CA VAL A 23 2.23 17.01 -5.04
C VAL A 23 2.15 18.04 -3.94
N ASP A 24 1.25 19.00 -4.09
CA ASP A 24 1.05 20.08 -3.15
C ASP A 24 -0.37 20.07 -2.58
N ASP A 25 -0.53 20.63 -1.38
CA ASP A 25 -1.81 20.84 -0.70
C ASP A 25 -2.70 19.60 -0.59
N ILE A 26 -2.13 18.46 -0.19
CA ILE A 26 -2.87 17.23 0.03
C ILE A 26 -3.69 17.35 1.32
N ASN A 27 -5.02 17.22 1.20
CA ASN A 27 -5.95 17.13 2.30
C ASN A 27 -6.75 15.82 2.16
N ALA A 28 -6.46 14.84 3.02
CA ALA A 28 -7.02 13.50 2.90
C ALA A 28 -6.91 12.71 4.22
N SER A 29 -7.63 11.61 4.35
CA SER A 29 -7.54 10.73 5.50
C SER A 29 -7.65 9.26 5.14
N LEU A 30 -7.03 8.40 5.95
CA LEU A 30 -7.16 6.96 5.89
C LEU A 30 -7.95 6.48 7.11
N GLU A 31 -9.00 5.71 6.87
CA GLU A 31 -9.90 5.22 7.89
C GLU A 31 -9.46 3.84 8.41
N GLU A 32 -9.69 3.61 9.70
CA GLU A 32 -9.49 2.31 10.34
C GLU A 32 -10.38 1.24 9.71
N GLY A 33 -9.82 0.05 9.51
CA GLY A 33 -10.56 -1.08 8.94
C GLY A 33 -10.92 -0.91 7.47
N ARG A 34 -10.33 0.04 6.76
CA ARG A 34 -10.58 0.32 5.35
C ARG A 34 -9.36 0.07 4.48
N MET A 35 -9.64 -0.33 3.25
CA MET A 35 -8.64 -0.46 2.20
C MET A 35 -8.73 0.70 1.24
N THR A 36 -7.68 1.50 1.17
CA THR A 36 -7.56 2.64 0.25
C THR A 36 -6.53 2.33 -0.84
N CYS A 37 -6.91 2.51 -2.11
CA CYS A 37 -6.02 2.36 -3.25
C CYS A 37 -5.61 3.73 -3.80
N LEU A 38 -4.30 3.96 -3.91
CA LEU A 38 -3.71 5.12 -4.59
C LEU A 38 -3.46 4.79 -6.06
N ILE A 39 -4.16 5.47 -6.94
CA ILE A 39 -4.09 5.29 -8.39
C ILE A 39 -3.55 6.56 -9.04
N GLY A 40 -2.81 6.41 -10.11
CA GLY A 40 -2.29 7.54 -10.90
C GLY A 40 -1.26 7.08 -11.92
N PRO A 41 -0.89 7.93 -12.89
CA PRO A 41 0.13 7.61 -13.89
C PRO A 41 1.48 7.27 -13.26
N ASN A 42 2.35 6.62 -14.04
CA ASN A 42 3.73 6.39 -13.59
C ASN A 42 4.47 7.73 -13.45
N GLY A 43 5.26 7.85 -12.39
CA GLY A 43 6.05 9.06 -12.10
C GLY A 43 5.28 10.23 -11.49
N VAL A 44 3.94 10.12 -11.27
CA VAL A 44 3.12 11.20 -10.70
C VAL A 44 3.36 11.45 -9.20
N GLY A 45 4.07 10.54 -8.51
CA GLY A 45 4.42 10.73 -7.09
C GLY A 45 3.83 9.73 -6.11
N LYS A 46 3.22 8.63 -6.58
CA LYS A 46 2.64 7.59 -5.70
C LYS A 46 3.63 7.06 -4.67
N SER A 47 4.79 6.59 -5.10
CA SER A 47 5.84 6.08 -4.19
C SER A 47 6.45 7.19 -3.33
N THR A 48 6.50 8.44 -3.83
CA THR A 48 6.93 9.60 -3.02
C THR A 48 5.96 9.83 -1.86
N LEU A 49 4.65 9.78 -2.12
CA LEU A 49 3.62 9.89 -1.08
C LEU A 49 3.74 8.76 -0.05
N LEU A 50 3.81 7.51 -0.51
CA LEU A 50 3.98 6.36 0.39
C LEU A 50 5.23 6.46 1.25
N ARG A 51 6.37 6.84 0.69
CA ARG A 51 7.63 7.03 1.44
C ARG A 51 7.52 8.17 2.45
N THR A 52 6.81 9.24 2.13
CA THR A 52 6.57 10.35 3.07
C THR A 52 5.66 9.93 4.22
N LEU A 53 4.56 9.21 3.94
CA LEU A 53 3.65 8.68 4.96
C LEU A 53 4.31 7.63 5.86
N SER A 54 5.30 6.90 5.34
CA SER A 54 6.09 5.91 6.08
C SER A 54 7.26 6.52 6.86
N ALA A 55 7.43 7.84 6.85
CA ALA A 55 8.57 8.56 7.41
C ALA A 55 9.94 8.15 6.82
N PHE A 56 9.98 7.48 5.64
CA PHE A 56 11.22 7.14 4.94
C PHE A 56 11.84 8.35 4.22
N GLN A 57 11.05 9.40 4.01
CA GLN A 57 11.53 10.68 3.54
C GLN A 57 10.75 11.83 4.20
N PRO A 58 11.34 13.02 4.37
CA PRO A 58 10.66 14.14 4.99
C PRO A 58 9.59 14.72 4.06
N LYS A 59 8.52 15.25 4.66
CA LYS A 59 7.56 16.14 4.00
C LYS A 59 8.21 17.50 3.68
N ILE A 60 7.67 18.24 2.71
CA ILE A 60 8.09 19.62 2.43
C ILE A 60 7.40 20.58 3.40
N SER A 61 6.07 20.47 3.54
CA SER A 61 5.24 21.28 4.44
C SER A 61 3.96 20.55 4.81
N GLY A 62 3.11 21.19 5.63
CA GLY A 62 1.85 20.61 6.10
C GLY A 62 2.01 19.66 7.28
N GLU A 63 0.96 18.91 7.59
CA GLU A 63 0.92 17.99 8.74
C GLU A 63 0.53 16.58 8.32
N ILE A 64 1.09 15.59 9.00
CA ILE A 64 0.69 14.19 8.93
C ILE A 64 0.39 13.75 10.35
N LEU A 65 -0.87 13.49 10.66
CA LEU A 65 -1.28 12.97 11.95
C LEU A 65 -1.44 11.45 11.84
N LEU A 66 -0.78 10.72 12.72
CA LEU A 66 -0.95 9.28 12.91
C LEU A 66 -1.60 9.06 14.27
N GLN A 67 -2.84 8.53 14.28
CA GLN A 67 -3.64 8.38 15.49
C GLN A 67 -3.75 9.69 16.29
N GLY A 68 -3.93 10.82 15.59
CA GLY A 68 -4.11 12.15 16.20
C GLY A 68 -2.82 12.83 16.68
N LYS A 69 -1.64 12.22 16.53
CA LYS A 69 -0.33 12.80 16.90
C LYS A 69 0.52 13.04 15.66
N ASP A 70 1.20 14.18 15.55
CA ASP A 70 2.07 14.49 14.40
C ASP A 70 3.16 13.40 14.24
N LEU A 71 3.34 12.96 13.00
CA LEU A 71 4.28 11.90 12.63
C LEU A 71 5.73 12.21 13.08
N SER A 72 6.12 13.47 13.08
CA SER A 72 7.47 13.93 13.47
C SER A 72 7.76 13.81 14.97
N LEU A 73 6.72 13.62 15.79
CA LEU A 73 6.87 13.47 17.25
C LEU A 73 7.07 12.02 17.69
N TYR A 74 7.02 11.07 16.77
CA TYR A 74 7.31 9.67 17.06
C TYR A 74 8.79 9.36 16.87
N THR A 75 9.32 8.50 17.71
CA THR A 75 10.61 7.87 17.49
C THR A 75 10.52 6.81 16.39
N GLU A 76 11.64 6.47 15.74
CA GLU A 76 11.69 5.40 14.74
C GLU A 76 11.14 4.05 15.28
N LYS A 77 11.43 3.75 16.55
CA LYS A 77 10.94 2.52 17.20
C LYS A 77 9.43 2.54 17.42
N GLU A 78 8.85 3.69 17.77
CA GLU A 78 7.39 3.85 17.88
C GLU A 78 6.73 3.72 16.51
N LEU A 79 7.27 4.40 15.47
CA LEU A 79 6.77 4.28 14.10
C LEU A 79 6.82 2.84 13.59
N ALA A 80 7.90 2.12 13.87
CA ALA A 80 8.01 0.72 13.50
C ALA A 80 6.99 -0.20 14.21
N ARG A 81 6.28 0.26 15.23
CA ARG A 81 5.16 -0.44 15.88
C ARG A 81 3.79 0.02 15.41
N LEU A 82 3.73 1.10 14.63
CA LEU A 82 2.50 1.69 14.13
C LEU A 82 2.34 1.52 12.62
N ILE A 83 3.43 1.46 11.87
CA ILE A 83 3.43 1.39 10.40
C ILE A 83 4.20 0.16 9.93
N GLY A 84 3.53 -0.74 9.25
CA GLY A 84 4.14 -1.81 8.46
C GLY A 84 4.29 -1.36 7.01
N VAL A 85 5.42 -1.68 6.36
CA VAL A 85 5.67 -1.27 4.98
C VAL A 85 6.09 -2.47 4.14
N VAL A 86 5.47 -2.59 2.97
CA VAL A 86 5.84 -3.55 1.92
C VAL A 86 6.21 -2.75 0.67
N LEU A 87 7.48 -2.80 0.28
CA LEU A 87 7.97 -2.11 -0.91
C LEU A 87 7.93 -3.02 -2.13
N THR A 88 7.89 -2.42 -3.31
CA THR A 88 7.97 -3.14 -4.60
C THR A 88 9.33 -3.82 -4.78
N GLU A 89 10.39 -3.24 -4.23
CA GLU A 89 11.74 -3.78 -4.31
C GLU A 89 11.83 -5.12 -3.56
N LYS A 90 12.28 -6.15 -4.27
CA LYS A 90 12.48 -7.48 -3.70
C LYS A 90 13.79 -7.47 -2.89
N PRO A 91 13.76 -7.75 -1.59
CA PRO A 91 15.01 -7.87 -0.84
C PRO A 91 15.81 -9.07 -1.40
N ASP A 92 17.08 -8.84 -1.69
CA ASP A 92 18.02 -9.90 -2.09
C ASP A 92 18.46 -10.69 -0.85
N VAL A 93 17.52 -11.49 -0.32
CA VAL A 93 17.77 -12.33 0.84
C VAL A 93 17.90 -13.77 0.36
N GLN A 94 19.02 -14.39 0.71
CA GLN A 94 19.31 -15.78 0.38
C GLN A 94 19.47 -16.61 1.67
N ASN A 95 19.24 -17.91 1.54
CA ASN A 95 19.46 -18.87 2.63
C ASN A 95 18.67 -18.62 3.93
N MET A 96 17.49 -17.99 3.80
CA MET A 96 16.53 -17.87 4.89
C MET A 96 15.23 -18.59 4.55
N SER A 97 14.66 -19.27 5.53
CA SER A 97 13.32 -19.84 5.42
C SER A 97 12.24 -18.75 5.46
N VAL A 98 11.06 -19.06 4.95
CA VAL A 98 9.89 -18.20 5.03
C VAL A 98 9.62 -17.75 6.47
N ARG A 99 9.67 -18.69 7.43
CA ARG A 99 9.41 -18.41 8.84
C ARG A 99 10.44 -17.42 9.43
N GLU A 100 11.71 -17.55 9.07
CA GLU A 100 12.77 -16.60 9.48
C GLU A 100 12.55 -15.22 8.88
N ILE A 101 12.19 -15.12 7.59
CA ILE A 101 11.88 -13.84 6.94
C ILE A 101 10.69 -13.15 7.62
N VAL A 102 9.63 -13.88 7.92
CA VAL A 102 8.46 -13.33 8.64
C VAL A 102 8.85 -12.92 10.04
N GLY A 103 9.75 -13.66 10.69
CA GLY A 103 10.33 -13.33 11.99
C GLY A 103 11.06 -11.98 12.04
N LEU A 104 11.64 -11.52 10.93
CA LEU A 104 12.23 -10.17 10.84
C LEU A 104 11.19 -9.06 11.11
N GLY A 105 9.90 -9.31 10.89
CA GLY A 105 8.82 -8.39 11.26
C GLY A 105 8.73 -8.11 12.75
N ARG A 106 9.33 -8.97 13.59
CA ARG A 106 9.35 -8.79 15.06
C ARG A 106 10.49 -7.91 15.55
N SER A 107 11.40 -7.45 14.67
CA SER A 107 12.56 -6.62 15.06
C SER A 107 12.21 -5.41 15.95
N PRO A 108 11.06 -4.69 15.81
CA PRO A 108 10.72 -3.59 16.71
C PRO A 108 10.46 -4.01 18.17
N TYR A 109 10.26 -5.31 18.42
CA TYR A 109 9.95 -5.88 19.74
C TYR A 109 11.12 -6.61 20.37
N THR A 110 12.15 -6.93 19.58
CA THR A 110 13.35 -7.62 20.08
C THR A 110 14.32 -6.65 20.76
N GLY A 111 15.17 -7.20 21.63
CA GLY A 111 16.29 -6.47 22.22
C GLY A 111 17.48 -6.35 21.26
N PHE A 112 18.63 -5.90 21.80
CA PHE A 112 19.87 -5.67 21.05
C PHE A 112 20.34 -6.92 20.27
N TRP A 113 20.14 -8.11 20.81
CA TRP A 113 20.56 -9.38 20.20
C TRP A 113 19.60 -9.93 19.15
N GLY A 114 18.46 -9.27 18.91
CA GLY A 114 17.47 -9.72 17.92
C GLY A 114 16.81 -11.07 18.20
N THR A 115 16.95 -11.62 19.39
CA THR A 115 16.42 -12.95 19.75
C THR A 115 14.92 -12.90 19.87
N LEU A 116 14.21 -13.75 19.11
CA LEU A 116 12.76 -13.92 19.16
C LEU A 116 12.39 -14.83 20.34
N ARG A 117 11.35 -14.42 21.08
CA ARG A 117 10.73 -15.17 22.17
C ARG A 117 9.53 -16.00 21.65
N ASP A 118 8.97 -16.82 22.50
CA ASP A 118 7.81 -17.65 22.13
C ASP A 118 6.62 -16.83 21.64
N ASP A 119 6.31 -15.69 22.27
CA ASP A 119 5.26 -14.76 21.83
C ASP A 119 5.55 -14.20 20.42
N ASP A 120 6.81 -13.94 20.09
CA ASP A 120 7.20 -13.47 18.76
C ASP A 120 6.99 -14.56 17.71
N TRP A 121 7.35 -15.79 18.04
CA TRP A 121 7.12 -16.93 17.15
C TRP A 121 5.62 -17.24 16.98
N GLN A 122 4.81 -17.05 18.00
CA GLN A 122 3.35 -17.14 17.87
C GLN A 122 2.80 -16.08 16.92
N ALA A 123 3.28 -14.83 17.02
CA ALA A 123 2.89 -13.76 16.09
C ALA A 123 3.30 -14.07 14.63
N VAL A 124 4.48 -14.68 14.44
CA VAL A 124 4.94 -15.17 13.12
C VAL A 124 4.01 -16.24 12.58
N ASP A 125 3.69 -17.26 13.39
CA ASP A 125 2.85 -18.38 12.95
C ASP A 125 1.42 -17.91 12.66
N GLN A 126 0.87 -16.98 13.44
CA GLN A 126 -0.42 -16.31 13.16
C GLN A 126 -0.39 -15.54 11.84
N ALA A 127 0.67 -14.79 11.56
CA ALA A 127 0.81 -14.05 10.31
C ALA A 127 0.87 -14.98 9.10
N LEU A 128 1.60 -16.10 9.19
CA LEU A 128 1.65 -17.14 8.15
C LEU A 128 0.27 -17.74 7.89
N GLN A 129 -0.49 -17.99 8.95
CA GLN A 129 -1.86 -18.54 8.87
C GLN A 129 -2.82 -17.51 8.22
N GLN A 130 -2.78 -16.25 8.62
CA GLN A 130 -3.63 -15.19 8.06
C GLN A 130 -3.43 -14.99 6.56
N VAL A 131 -2.22 -15.20 6.07
CA VAL A 131 -1.87 -15.08 4.65
C VAL A 131 -2.06 -16.40 3.89
N GLY A 132 -2.29 -17.50 4.60
CA GLY A 132 -2.52 -18.83 3.99
C GLY A 132 -1.27 -19.49 3.42
N ILE A 133 -0.09 -19.28 4.05
CA ILE A 133 1.20 -19.83 3.61
C ILE A 133 1.93 -20.63 4.70
N THR A 134 1.21 -21.21 5.64
CA THR A 134 1.78 -22.00 6.74
C THR A 134 2.58 -23.20 6.25
N ASP A 135 2.15 -23.82 5.16
CA ASP A 135 2.82 -24.93 4.48
C ASP A 135 4.18 -24.54 3.89
N LEU A 136 4.38 -23.27 3.57
CA LEU A 136 5.63 -22.73 3.04
C LEU A 136 6.65 -22.36 4.12
N ALA A 137 6.30 -22.41 5.42
CA ALA A 137 7.09 -21.86 6.53
C ALA A 137 8.55 -22.35 6.55
N ARG A 138 8.81 -23.58 6.14
CA ARG A 138 10.16 -24.20 6.11
C ARG A 138 10.86 -24.08 4.77
N ARG A 139 10.19 -23.58 3.72
CA ARG A 139 10.80 -23.42 2.39
C ARG A 139 11.74 -22.22 2.39
N MET A 140 12.79 -22.31 1.59
CA MET A 140 13.73 -21.21 1.39
C MET A 140 13.11 -20.15 0.47
N ILE A 141 13.28 -18.86 0.80
CA ILE A 141 12.66 -17.74 0.08
C ILE A 141 12.99 -17.74 -1.42
N GLN A 142 14.21 -18.16 -1.80
CA GLN A 142 14.64 -18.20 -3.20
C GLN A 142 13.94 -19.27 -4.03
N THR A 143 13.26 -20.26 -3.41
CA THR A 143 12.53 -21.32 -4.10
C THR A 143 11.07 -20.99 -4.38
N LEU A 144 10.62 -19.82 -3.97
CA LEU A 144 9.23 -19.38 -4.07
C LEU A 144 8.95 -18.70 -5.40
N SER A 145 7.72 -18.85 -5.90
CA SER A 145 7.17 -18.01 -6.97
C SER A 145 7.04 -16.56 -6.51
N ASP A 146 6.87 -15.63 -7.45
CA ASP A 146 6.71 -14.21 -7.14
C ASP A 146 5.47 -13.95 -6.26
N GLY A 147 4.36 -14.64 -6.52
CA GLY A 147 3.14 -14.53 -5.70
C GLY A 147 3.33 -15.06 -4.28
N GLU A 148 3.97 -16.22 -4.12
CA GLU A 148 4.29 -16.78 -2.80
C GLU A 148 5.24 -15.84 -2.03
N ARG A 149 6.27 -15.30 -2.71
CA ARG A 149 7.20 -14.33 -2.12
C ARG A 149 6.50 -13.06 -1.67
N GLN A 150 5.57 -12.55 -2.47
CA GLN A 150 4.78 -11.37 -2.10
C GLN A 150 3.92 -11.63 -0.85
N LYS A 151 3.29 -12.81 -0.76
CA LYS A 151 2.58 -13.24 0.45
C LYS A 151 3.49 -13.30 1.67
N VAL A 152 4.73 -13.76 1.53
CA VAL A 152 5.74 -13.74 2.61
C VAL A 152 6.05 -12.33 3.09
N MET A 153 6.19 -11.36 2.18
CA MET A 153 6.43 -9.96 2.55
C MET A 153 5.24 -9.35 3.29
N ILE A 154 4.01 -9.70 2.90
CA ILE A 154 2.81 -9.29 3.63
C ILE A 154 2.76 -9.97 5.01
N ALA A 155 3.05 -11.26 5.11
CA ALA A 155 3.12 -11.96 6.39
C ALA A 155 4.15 -11.32 7.33
N LYS A 156 5.32 -10.92 6.82
CA LYS A 156 6.32 -10.16 7.56
C LYS A 156 5.75 -8.85 8.12
N ALA A 157 5.03 -8.07 7.30
CA ALA A 157 4.38 -6.84 7.76
C ALA A 157 3.27 -7.11 8.79
N LEU A 158 2.53 -8.21 8.67
CA LEU A 158 1.52 -8.61 9.65
C LEU A 158 2.13 -9.07 10.97
N ALA A 159 3.24 -9.82 10.94
CA ALA A 159 3.97 -10.22 12.15
C ALA A 159 4.46 -9.02 12.97
N GLN A 160 4.62 -7.86 12.35
CA GLN A 160 4.92 -6.60 13.02
C GLN A 160 3.74 -6.06 13.85
N GLN A 161 2.50 -6.58 13.64
CA GLN A 161 1.29 -6.25 14.40
C GLN A 161 0.94 -4.76 14.41
N THR A 162 1.23 -4.04 13.34
CA THR A 162 0.94 -2.61 13.21
C THR A 162 -0.53 -2.35 12.86
N PRO A 163 -1.12 -1.22 13.30
CA PRO A 163 -2.46 -0.82 12.88
C PRO A 163 -2.54 -0.37 11.43
N VAL A 164 -1.43 0.15 10.87
CA VAL A 164 -1.36 0.66 9.49
C VAL A 164 -0.40 -0.19 8.67
N ILE A 165 -0.79 -0.49 7.43
CA ILE A 165 0.07 -1.20 6.45
C ILE A 165 0.07 -0.40 5.15
N TYR A 166 1.25 0.02 4.72
CA TYR A 166 1.50 0.66 3.43
C TYR A 166 2.15 -0.34 2.47
N LEU A 167 1.62 -0.41 1.24
CA LEU A 167 2.14 -1.31 0.22
C LEU A 167 2.38 -0.54 -1.09
N ASP A 168 3.61 -0.59 -1.60
CA ASP A 168 3.93 0.01 -2.89
C ASP A 168 3.85 -1.06 -3.98
N GLU A 169 2.84 -0.98 -4.84
CA GLU A 169 2.54 -1.87 -5.95
C GLU A 169 2.57 -3.38 -5.59
N PRO A 170 1.79 -3.84 -4.58
CA PRO A 170 1.86 -5.22 -4.09
C PRO A 170 1.45 -6.29 -5.13
N THR A 171 0.84 -5.89 -6.23
CA THR A 171 0.39 -6.76 -7.32
C THR A 171 1.33 -6.73 -8.54
N ALA A 172 2.46 -5.99 -8.46
CA ALA A 172 3.42 -5.94 -9.55
C ALA A 172 3.98 -7.35 -9.85
N PHE A 173 4.16 -7.66 -11.12
CA PHE A 173 4.71 -8.93 -11.62
C PHE A 173 3.84 -10.18 -11.36
N LEU A 174 2.61 -10.02 -10.86
CA LEU A 174 1.67 -11.12 -10.68
C LEU A 174 0.79 -11.30 -11.93
N ASP A 175 0.38 -12.53 -12.21
CA ASP A 175 -0.69 -12.82 -13.16
C ASP A 175 -2.05 -12.36 -12.60
N TYR A 176 -3.05 -12.24 -13.47
CA TYR A 176 -4.35 -11.67 -13.07
C TYR A 176 -5.04 -12.42 -11.93
N PRO A 177 -5.12 -13.78 -11.91
CA PRO A 177 -5.67 -14.50 -10.79
C PRO A 177 -4.96 -14.23 -9.45
N SER A 178 -3.62 -14.20 -9.46
CA SER A 178 -2.82 -13.90 -8.28
C SER A 178 -3.01 -12.45 -7.79
N LYS A 179 -3.19 -11.49 -8.71
CA LYS A 179 -3.55 -10.10 -8.36
C LYS A 179 -4.89 -10.02 -7.63
N VAL A 180 -5.91 -10.71 -8.16
CA VAL A 180 -7.24 -10.77 -7.52
C VAL A 180 -7.16 -11.38 -6.13
N GLU A 181 -6.45 -12.49 -5.99
CA GLU A 181 -6.24 -13.16 -4.69
C GLU A 181 -5.55 -12.22 -3.69
N MET A 182 -4.48 -11.54 -4.13
CA MET A 182 -3.73 -10.59 -3.31
C MET A 182 -4.60 -9.43 -2.84
N MET A 183 -5.36 -8.82 -3.73
CA MET A 183 -6.25 -7.70 -3.39
C MET A 183 -7.38 -8.13 -2.44
N ARG A 184 -7.92 -9.35 -2.62
CA ARG A 184 -8.91 -9.93 -1.70
C ARG A 184 -8.32 -10.19 -0.32
N LEU A 185 -7.09 -10.70 -0.25
CA LEU A 185 -6.37 -10.89 1.01
C LEU A 185 -6.21 -9.55 1.75
N LEU A 186 -5.73 -8.50 1.08
CA LEU A 186 -5.54 -7.17 1.67
C LEU A 186 -6.87 -6.58 2.17
N ARG A 187 -7.95 -6.73 1.41
CA ARG A 187 -9.29 -6.30 1.84
C ARG A 187 -9.77 -7.09 3.04
N MET A 188 -9.59 -8.40 3.06
CA MET A 188 -9.93 -9.22 4.22
C MET A 188 -9.17 -8.75 5.47
N LEU A 189 -7.87 -8.50 5.35
CA LEU A 189 -7.05 -8.00 6.46
C LEU A 189 -7.51 -6.63 6.98
N SER A 190 -7.97 -5.73 6.10
CA SER A 190 -8.54 -4.48 6.55
C SER A 190 -9.84 -4.69 7.32
N HIS A 191 -10.79 -5.43 6.78
CA HIS A 191 -12.13 -5.55 7.33
C HIS A 191 -12.22 -6.48 8.56
N THR A 192 -11.46 -7.59 8.58
CA THR A 192 -11.56 -8.59 9.65
C THR A 192 -10.53 -8.39 10.76
N ALA A 193 -9.35 -7.87 10.44
CA ALA A 193 -8.29 -7.58 11.41
C ALA A 193 -8.21 -6.10 11.80
N GLY A 194 -9.14 -5.26 11.33
CA GLY A 194 -9.20 -3.83 11.64
C GLY A 194 -8.00 -3.03 11.16
N LYS A 195 -7.25 -3.53 10.16
CA LYS A 195 -6.05 -2.85 9.65
C LYS A 195 -6.42 -1.69 8.72
N THR A 196 -5.74 -0.56 8.85
CA THR A 196 -5.74 0.48 7.84
C THR A 196 -4.78 0.08 6.73
N VAL A 197 -5.31 -0.26 5.57
CA VAL A 197 -4.51 -0.70 4.41
C VAL A 197 -4.49 0.40 3.36
N PHE A 198 -3.30 0.88 3.01
CA PHE A 198 -3.10 1.85 1.94
C PHE A 198 -2.08 1.32 0.95
N LEU A 199 -2.48 1.18 -0.31
CA LEU A 199 -1.61 0.64 -1.35
C LEU A 199 -1.62 1.48 -2.61
N SER A 200 -0.47 1.56 -3.28
CA SER A 200 -0.39 2.06 -4.64
C SER A 200 -0.63 0.93 -5.65
N THR A 201 -1.28 1.25 -6.75
CA THR A 201 -1.44 0.31 -7.86
C THR A 201 -1.65 1.03 -9.19
N HIS A 202 -1.31 0.38 -10.29
CA HIS A 202 -1.65 0.80 -11.64
C HIS A 202 -2.84 0.03 -12.23
N ASP A 203 -3.34 -0.99 -11.53
CA ASP A 203 -4.51 -1.78 -11.92
C ASP A 203 -5.80 -1.05 -11.54
N LEU A 204 -6.22 -0.11 -12.40
CA LEU A 204 -7.41 0.73 -12.17
C LEU A 204 -8.67 -0.11 -11.90
N GLU A 205 -9.00 -1.04 -12.79
CA GLU A 205 -10.24 -1.80 -12.71
C GLU A 205 -10.30 -2.66 -11.44
N LEU A 206 -9.20 -3.32 -11.11
CA LEU A 206 -9.13 -4.15 -9.91
C LEU A 206 -9.26 -3.31 -8.63
N ALA A 207 -8.62 -2.15 -8.60
CA ALA A 207 -8.77 -1.22 -7.49
C ALA A 207 -10.21 -0.71 -7.35
N LEU A 208 -10.87 -0.32 -8.44
CA LEU A 208 -12.26 0.16 -8.43
C LEU A 208 -13.27 -0.92 -7.96
N GLN A 209 -12.97 -2.20 -8.21
CA GLN A 209 -13.84 -3.31 -7.78
C GLN A 209 -13.65 -3.70 -6.32
N ILE A 210 -12.49 -3.46 -5.74
CA ILE A 210 -12.12 -4.04 -4.43
C ILE A 210 -11.93 -2.98 -3.35
N ALA A 211 -11.42 -1.78 -3.67
CA ALA A 211 -11.14 -0.73 -2.69
C ALA A 211 -12.42 -0.15 -2.05
N ASP A 212 -12.32 0.20 -0.79
CA ASP A 212 -13.36 0.97 -0.09
C ASP A 212 -13.27 2.45 -0.50
N THR A 213 -12.04 2.97 -0.60
CA THR A 213 -11.73 4.34 -0.99
C THR A 213 -10.63 4.34 -2.05
N VAL A 214 -10.71 5.27 -2.97
CA VAL A 214 -9.69 5.51 -4.00
C VAL A 214 -9.15 6.93 -3.84
N TRP A 215 -7.83 7.03 -3.83
CA TRP A 215 -7.08 8.26 -3.99
C TRP A 215 -6.59 8.30 -5.45
N LEU A 216 -7.18 9.17 -6.23
CA LEU A 216 -6.85 9.33 -7.65
C LEU A 216 -5.90 10.52 -7.80
N LEU A 217 -4.64 10.24 -8.10
CA LEU A 217 -3.63 11.26 -8.34
C LEU A 217 -3.50 11.48 -9.86
N THR A 218 -3.87 12.66 -10.32
CA THR A 218 -3.92 13.02 -11.74
C THR A 218 -2.59 13.59 -12.25
N ALA A 219 -2.42 13.67 -13.55
CA ALA A 219 -1.18 14.15 -14.18
C ALA A 219 -0.84 15.62 -13.88
N ASP A 220 -1.83 16.42 -13.51
CA ASP A 220 -1.68 17.79 -13.01
C ASP A 220 -1.40 17.87 -11.50
N ASN A 221 -1.02 16.74 -10.89
CA ASN A 221 -0.65 16.58 -9.48
C ASN A 221 -1.78 16.91 -8.48
N GLN A 222 -3.03 16.75 -8.90
CA GLN A 222 -4.20 16.91 -8.04
C GLN A 222 -4.62 15.57 -7.44
N LEU A 223 -4.95 15.56 -6.15
CA LEU A 223 -5.47 14.39 -5.48
C LEU A 223 -7.00 14.47 -5.36
N HIS A 224 -7.70 13.50 -5.92
CA HIS A 224 -9.15 13.33 -5.75
C HIS A 224 -9.43 12.10 -4.90
N VAL A 225 -10.20 12.29 -3.83
CA VAL A 225 -10.52 11.23 -2.85
C VAL A 225 -12.02 10.91 -2.92
N GLY A 226 -12.35 9.63 -2.92
CA GLY A 226 -13.75 9.19 -2.88
C GLY A 226 -13.90 7.68 -3.01
N THR A 227 -15.11 7.19 -2.83
CA THR A 227 -15.41 5.80 -3.21
C THR A 227 -15.35 5.64 -4.72
N PRO A 228 -15.10 4.43 -5.26
CA PRO A 228 -15.12 4.18 -6.70
C PRO A 228 -16.35 4.76 -7.39
N ARG A 229 -17.53 4.59 -6.79
CA ARG A 229 -18.80 5.10 -7.35
C ARG A 229 -18.90 6.63 -7.34
N GLN A 230 -18.39 7.30 -6.29
CA GLN A 230 -18.36 8.77 -6.23
C GLN A 230 -17.44 9.35 -7.32
N LEU A 231 -16.24 8.76 -7.51
CA LEU A 231 -15.30 9.19 -8.54
C LEU A 231 -15.79 8.89 -9.97
N ALA A 232 -16.60 7.85 -10.15
CA ALA A 232 -17.28 7.58 -11.42
C ALA A 232 -18.38 8.62 -11.68
N ALA A 233 -19.26 8.85 -10.70
CA ALA A 233 -20.44 9.73 -10.85
C ALA A 233 -20.06 11.20 -11.10
N ASN A 234 -18.95 11.69 -10.50
CA ASN A 234 -18.46 13.06 -10.72
C ASN A 234 -17.61 13.21 -12.01
N GLY A 235 -17.48 12.14 -12.80
CA GLY A 235 -16.76 12.13 -14.07
C GLY A 235 -15.23 12.14 -13.97
N MET A 236 -14.64 12.03 -12.77
CA MET A 236 -13.18 12.04 -12.58
C MET A 236 -12.52 10.83 -13.22
N LEU A 237 -13.10 9.63 -13.06
CA LEU A 237 -12.57 8.41 -13.69
C LEU A 237 -12.65 8.47 -15.20
N GLY A 238 -13.75 9.01 -15.75
CA GLY A 238 -13.89 9.22 -17.20
C GLY A 238 -12.79 10.14 -17.75
N ARG A 239 -12.52 11.26 -17.08
CA ARG A 239 -11.41 12.17 -17.46
C ARG A 239 -10.04 11.55 -17.31
N PHE A 240 -9.84 10.75 -16.28
CA PHE A 240 -8.57 10.08 -15.99
C PHE A 240 -8.18 9.07 -17.09
N VAL A 241 -9.16 8.30 -17.60
CA VAL A 241 -8.92 7.30 -18.66
C VAL A 241 -9.11 7.85 -20.07
N ALA A 242 -9.58 9.10 -20.23
CA ALA A 242 -9.90 9.68 -21.52
C ALA A 242 -8.71 9.68 -22.47
N GLN A 243 -8.72 8.77 -23.43
CA GLN A 243 -7.82 8.70 -24.58
C GLN A 243 -8.62 8.33 -25.82
N LYS A 244 -8.06 8.58 -27.01
CA LYS A 244 -8.74 8.22 -28.26
C LYS A 244 -9.07 6.73 -28.29
N GLY A 245 -10.35 6.40 -28.46
CA GLY A 245 -10.84 5.02 -28.49
C GLY A 245 -11.03 4.35 -27.12
N ILE A 246 -10.90 5.10 -26.01
CA ILE A 246 -11.09 4.56 -24.64
C ILE A 246 -12.20 5.35 -23.95
N VAL A 247 -13.18 4.64 -23.39
CA VAL A 247 -14.30 5.21 -22.63
C VAL A 247 -14.43 4.48 -21.30
N PHE A 248 -14.81 5.21 -20.27
CA PHE A 248 -15.10 4.65 -18.96
C PHE A 248 -16.59 4.34 -18.81
N ASP A 249 -16.92 3.09 -18.53
CA ASP A 249 -18.28 2.66 -18.18
C ASP A 249 -18.51 2.89 -16.68
N THR A 250 -19.32 3.89 -16.36
CA THR A 250 -19.61 4.31 -14.98
C THR A 250 -20.47 3.33 -14.22
N GLU A 251 -21.30 2.52 -14.89
CA GLU A 251 -22.13 1.51 -14.25
C GLU A 251 -21.31 0.27 -13.87
N ARG A 252 -20.46 -0.18 -14.80
CA ARG A 252 -19.60 -1.36 -14.60
C ARG A 252 -18.27 -1.06 -13.91
N LEU A 253 -17.94 0.21 -13.75
CA LEU A 253 -16.63 0.67 -13.23
C LEU A 253 -15.46 0.06 -14.02
N SER A 254 -15.55 0.04 -15.32
CA SER A 254 -14.59 -0.60 -16.22
C SER A 254 -14.21 0.30 -17.39
N VAL A 255 -13.06 0.00 -17.99
CA VAL A 255 -12.56 0.68 -19.18
C VAL A 255 -13.02 -0.09 -20.42
N VAL A 256 -13.65 0.60 -21.36
CA VAL A 256 -14.11 0.01 -22.61
C VAL A 256 -13.30 0.59 -23.79
N VAL A 257 -12.72 -0.29 -24.59
CA VAL A 257 -12.06 0.08 -25.84
C VAL A 257 -13.13 0.12 -26.94
N GLN A 258 -13.32 1.30 -27.53
CA GLN A 258 -14.21 1.43 -28.69
C GLN A 258 -13.46 0.98 -29.94
N SER A 259 -14.01 0.00 -30.66
CA SER A 259 -13.53 -0.34 -32.00
C SER A 259 -13.77 0.84 -32.93
N ASP A 260 -12.74 1.33 -33.60
CA ASP A 260 -12.90 2.28 -34.68
C ASP A 260 -13.84 1.67 -35.74
N PRO A 261 -14.89 2.36 -36.18
CA PRO A 261 -15.82 1.83 -37.19
C PRO A 261 -15.22 1.70 -38.59
N THR A 262 -13.90 1.83 -38.73
CA THR A 262 -13.15 1.83 -39.99
C THR A 262 -12.09 0.71 -40.10
N CYS A 263 -12.25 -0.38 -39.37
CA CYS A 263 -11.48 -1.63 -39.60
C CYS A 263 -12.40 -2.74 -40.08
#